data_0495ae02b73b954b35e43d4fcb0753e3
#
_entry.id   0495ae02b73b954b35e43d4fcb0753e3
#
_cell.length_a   1.000
_cell.length_b   1.000
_cell.length_c   1.000
_cell.angle_alpha   90.00
_cell.angle_beta   90.00
_cell.angle_gamma   90.00
#
_symmetry.space_group_name_H-M   'P 1'
#
loop_
_entity.id
_entity.type
_entity.pdbx_description
1 polymer ?
#
loop_
_entity_poly.entity_id
_entity_poly.type
_entity_poly.pdbx_seq_one_letter_code
_entity_poly.pdbx_strand_id
1 'polypeptide(L)'
;MKQVLMVLVTLLFLSGTHAAPARADEPFYHLNRVVQEGQRVENVFLYGEDGIIAGVVEDEVVVINGNLTLTKTARIQDRIFLIGGQLNQEPGAAVGKGIFHINLANENLNSLLLGAGAFVLLELAKLALALYVFLASLISLFVLKNRMNRAKGALQSGTVKVGLLGFFGALGLGLVFLALVVTVWGIPLALLLGLLLLALLPVGLSALSLLTGELLLKNFAWGQKPFYQVLIGSLFLVALFNFPVLGVLWGILVLVFALGAVAASLLPGKGDHHA
;
A
#
# COMPACT_ATOMS: atom_id res chain seq x y z
N MET A 1 8.91 3.50 -13.22
CA MET A 1 7.96 4.37 -12.53
C MET A 1 6.52 4.22 -13.06
N LYS A 2 6.27 4.20 -14.38
CA LYS A 2 4.91 4.03 -14.96
C LYS A 2 4.20 2.74 -14.50
N GLN A 3 4.90 1.62 -14.40
CA GLN A 3 4.30 0.33 -14.01
C GLN A 3 3.91 0.24 -12.53
N VAL A 4 4.63 0.90 -11.63
CA VAL A 4 4.33 0.89 -10.19
C VAL A 4 3.11 1.76 -9.87
N LEU A 5 2.94 2.88 -10.58
CA LEU A 5 1.77 3.73 -10.45
C LEU A 5 0.51 3.02 -10.97
N MET A 6 0.64 2.28 -12.07
CA MET A 6 -0.43 1.48 -12.65
C MET A 6 -0.91 0.37 -11.70
N VAL A 7 0.01 -0.30 -11.01
CA VAL A 7 -0.31 -1.34 -10.01
C VAL A 7 -0.99 -0.72 -8.78
N LEU A 8 -0.56 0.45 -8.32
CA LEU A 8 -1.15 1.14 -7.17
C LEU A 8 -2.57 1.64 -7.47
N VAL A 9 -2.80 2.18 -8.67
CA VAL A 9 -4.13 2.61 -9.12
C VAL A 9 -5.05 1.40 -9.32
N THR A 10 -4.54 0.30 -9.88
CA THR A 10 -5.31 -0.95 -10.02
C THR A 10 -5.68 -1.56 -8.67
N LEU A 11 -4.81 -1.49 -7.66
CA LEU A 11 -5.10 -1.94 -6.29
C LEU A 11 -6.15 -1.07 -5.58
N LEU A 12 -6.20 0.22 -5.88
CA LEU A 12 -7.19 1.15 -5.30
C LEU A 12 -8.60 0.92 -5.88
N PHE A 13 -8.70 0.44 -7.13
CA PHE A 13 -9.98 0.18 -7.80
C PHE A 13 -10.56 -1.21 -7.52
N LEU A 14 -9.75 -2.16 -7.06
CA LEU A 14 -10.20 -3.53 -6.74
C LEU A 14 -11.06 -3.65 -5.47
N SER A 15 -11.23 -2.58 -4.70
CA SER A 15 -11.95 -2.62 -3.42
C SER A 15 -13.45 -2.32 -3.49
N GLY A 16 -14.02 -2.16 -4.68
CA GLY A 16 -15.41 -1.68 -4.85
C GLY A 16 -16.40 -2.58 -5.58
N THR A 17 -16.07 -3.82 -5.95
CA THR A 17 -16.96 -4.63 -6.78
C THR A 17 -17.97 -5.44 -5.97
N HIS A 18 -19.22 -5.00 -5.96
CA HIS A 18 -20.36 -5.85 -5.64
C HIS A 18 -20.61 -6.79 -6.82
N ALA A 19 -20.57 -8.10 -6.55
CA ALA A 19 -20.79 -9.12 -7.55
C ALA A 19 -22.26 -9.15 -8.03
N ALA A 20 -22.48 -8.70 -9.27
CA ALA A 20 -23.64 -9.10 -10.05
C ALA A 20 -23.24 -10.27 -10.97
N PRO A 21 -24.17 -11.19 -11.33
CA PRO A 21 -23.82 -12.41 -12.07
C PRO A 21 -23.28 -12.09 -13.45
N ALA A 22 -22.13 -12.67 -13.73
CA ALA A 22 -21.32 -12.45 -14.91
C ALA A 22 -22.05 -12.79 -16.23
N ARG A 23 -22.15 -11.81 -17.11
CA ARG A 23 -21.87 -12.00 -18.53
C ARG A 23 -20.42 -11.58 -18.75
N ALA A 24 -19.63 -12.49 -19.30
CA ALA A 24 -18.21 -12.29 -19.56
C ALA A 24 -18.04 -11.31 -20.74
N ASP A 25 -18.06 -10.02 -20.44
CA ASP A 25 -17.50 -8.97 -21.25
C ASP A 25 -16.42 -8.31 -20.42
N GLU A 26 -15.23 -8.13 -20.96
CA GLU A 26 -14.00 -7.82 -20.26
C GLU A 26 -14.11 -6.61 -19.32
N PRO A 27 -13.65 -6.69 -18.04
CA PRO A 27 -13.92 -5.70 -17.01
C PRO A 27 -13.12 -4.39 -17.14
N PHE A 28 -12.18 -4.27 -18.09
CA PHE A 28 -11.37 -3.07 -18.29
C PHE A 28 -11.10 -2.81 -19.78
N TYR A 29 -11.84 -1.88 -20.38
CA TYR A 29 -11.49 -1.32 -21.69
C TYR A 29 -10.31 -0.37 -21.55
N HIS A 30 -9.11 -0.89 -21.65
CA HIS A 30 -7.88 -0.08 -21.62
C HIS A 30 -7.50 0.60 -22.95
N LEU A 31 -8.29 0.44 -24.00
CA LEU A 31 -7.85 0.82 -25.36
C LEU A 31 -8.90 1.45 -26.26
N ASN A 32 -10.11 1.71 -25.81
CA ASN A 32 -11.05 2.42 -26.68
C ASN A 32 -11.15 3.88 -26.28
N ARG A 33 -10.40 4.72 -27.02
CA ARG A 33 -10.57 6.17 -27.05
C ARG A 33 -12.02 6.59 -27.39
N VAL A 34 -12.86 5.65 -27.83
CA VAL A 34 -14.21 5.91 -28.28
C VAL A 34 -15.13 4.80 -27.80
N VAL A 35 -16.11 5.15 -26.95
CA VAL A 35 -17.28 4.30 -26.68
C VAL A 35 -18.33 4.63 -27.74
N GLN A 36 -18.59 3.69 -28.65
CA GLN A 36 -19.47 3.91 -29.79
C GLN A 36 -20.96 3.99 -29.40
N GLU A 37 -21.76 4.60 -30.23
CA GLU A 37 -23.21 4.66 -30.03
C GLU A 37 -23.81 3.24 -30.00
N GLY A 38 -24.64 2.97 -28.97
CA GLY A 38 -25.21 1.65 -28.73
C GLY A 38 -24.32 0.70 -27.94
N GLN A 39 -23.04 1.02 -27.71
CA GLN A 39 -22.14 0.26 -26.86
C GLN A 39 -22.43 0.55 -25.38
N ARG A 40 -22.34 -0.49 -24.55
CA ARG A 40 -22.40 -0.38 -23.10
C ARG A 40 -21.07 -0.86 -22.51
N VAL A 41 -20.50 -0.07 -21.60
CA VAL A 41 -19.28 -0.39 -20.85
C VAL A 41 -19.53 -0.09 -19.39
N GLU A 42 -18.87 -0.83 -18.52
CA GLU A 42 -19.03 -0.68 -17.07
C GLU A 42 -18.29 0.58 -16.59
N ASN A 43 -17.01 0.67 -16.88
CA ASN A 43 -16.16 1.80 -16.50
C ASN A 43 -15.28 2.25 -17.67
N VAL A 44 -14.90 3.53 -17.67
CA VAL A 44 -13.93 4.09 -18.62
C VAL A 44 -12.78 4.73 -17.83
N PHE A 45 -11.54 4.30 -18.13
CA PHE A 45 -10.34 4.89 -17.55
C PHE A 45 -9.37 5.32 -18.65
N LEU A 46 -9.04 6.61 -18.70
CA LEU A 46 -8.11 7.20 -19.65
C LEU A 46 -7.00 7.94 -18.92
N TYR A 47 -5.75 7.72 -19.35
CA TYR A 47 -4.59 8.40 -18.79
C TYR A 47 -3.69 8.94 -19.91
N GLY A 48 -3.58 10.27 -19.99
CA GLY A 48 -2.77 10.97 -21.01
C GLY A 48 -3.32 10.84 -22.42
N GLU A 49 -4.60 10.50 -22.57
CA GLU A 49 -5.28 10.32 -23.86
C GLU A 49 -6.65 10.97 -23.85
N ASP A 50 -7.07 11.45 -25.02
CA ASP A 50 -8.41 12.00 -25.21
C ASP A 50 -9.43 10.89 -25.43
N GLY A 51 -10.65 11.08 -24.91
CA GLY A 51 -11.75 10.15 -25.02
C GLY A 51 -13.01 10.74 -25.66
N ILE A 52 -13.72 9.90 -26.41
CA ILE A 52 -15.04 10.25 -26.97
C ILE A 52 -16.03 9.19 -26.52
N ILE A 53 -17.11 9.62 -25.87
CA ILE A 53 -18.19 8.74 -25.43
C ILE A 53 -19.46 9.10 -26.19
N ALA A 54 -19.98 8.12 -26.93
CA ALA A 54 -21.26 8.17 -27.62
C ALA A 54 -22.27 7.13 -27.10
N GLY A 55 -21.79 6.14 -26.35
CA GLY A 55 -22.58 5.06 -25.79
C GLY A 55 -22.99 5.26 -24.33
N VAL A 56 -23.19 4.15 -23.62
CA VAL A 56 -23.60 4.12 -22.21
C VAL A 56 -22.45 3.64 -21.36
N VAL A 57 -22.13 4.40 -20.30
CA VAL A 57 -21.22 3.98 -19.22
C VAL A 57 -22.07 3.76 -17.98
N GLU A 58 -22.04 2.54 -17.43
CA GLU A 58 -22.91 2.15 -16.31
C GLU A 58 -22.41 2.68 -14.97
N ASP A 59 -21.09 2.74 -14.78
CA ASP A 59 -20.46 3.27 -13.58
C ASP A 59 -19.68 4.57 -13.86
N GLU A 60 -18.41 4.62 -13.54
CA GLU A 60 -17.61 5.82 -13.50
C GLU A 60 -16.77 6.03 -14.77
N VAL A 61 -16.55 7.30 -15.11
CA VAL A 61 -15.58 7.72 -16.13
C VAL A 61 -14.47 8.48 -15.44
N VAL A 62 -13.23 7.96 -15.53
CA VAL A 62 -12.05 8.62 -14.99
C VAL A 62 -11.11 8.98 -16.13
N VAL A 63 -10.84 10.26 -16.29
CA VAL A 63 -9.90 10.78 -17.28
C VAL A 63 -8.85 11.62 -16.57
N ILE A 64 -7.60 11.25 -16.77
CA ILE A 64 -6.45 11.92 -16.16
C ILE A 64 -5.55 12.43 -17.28
N ASN A 65 -5.38 13.76 -17.33
CA ASN A 65 -4.51 14.44 -18.29
C ASN A 65 -4.88 14.16 -19.77
N GLY A 66 -6.18 14.23 -20.08
CA GLY A 66 -6.76 14.05 -21.41
C GLY A 66 -8.09 14.79 -21.53
N ASN A 67 -8.54 15.10 -22.75
CA ASN A 67 -9.82 15.74 -23.01
C ASN A 67 -10.92 14.68 -23.13
N LEU A 68 -12.11 15.01 -22.63
CA LEU A 68 -13.27 14.15 -22.73
C LEU A 68 -14.37 14.82 -23.54
N THR A 69 -14.80 14.17 -24.63
CA THR A 69 -15.94 14.60 -25.43
C THR A 69 -17.12 13.66 -25.22
N LEU A 70 -18.24 14.20 -24.77
CA LEU A 70 -19.51 13.49 -24.64
C LEU A 70 -20.40 13.91 -25.81
N THR A 71 -20.75 12.97 -26.68
CA THR A 71 -21.70 13.24 -27.79
C THR A 71 -23.12 13.26 -27.26
N LYS A 72 -24.05 13.76 -28.05
CA LYS A 72 -25.49 13.88 -27.73
C LYS A 72 -26.16 12.59 -27.23
N THR A 73 -25.63 11.42 -27.63
CA THR A 73 -26.15 10.11 -27.27
C THR A 73 -25.52 9.53 -26.01
N ALA A 74 -24.45 10.15 -25.52
CA ALA A 74 -23.73 9.69 -24.33
C ALA A 74 -24.62 9.66 -23.08
N ARG A 75 -24.54 8.58 -22.34
CA ARG A 75 -25.23 8.39 -21.05
C ARG A 75 -24.25 7.81 -20.06
N ILE A 76 -23.90 8.57 -19.04
CA ILE A 76 -23.08 8.11 -17.91
C ILE A 76 -24.01 8.02 -16.71
N GLN A 77 -24.12 6.83 -16.09
CA GLN A 77 -25.08 6.63 -15.00
C GLN A 77 -24.55 7.14 -13.66
N ASP A 78 -23.23 7.08 -13.44
CA ASP A 78 -22.60 7.57 -12.23
C ASP A 78 -21.87 8.91 -12.45
N ARG A 79 -20.60 9.00 -12.10
CA ARG A 79 -19.82 10.24 -12.07
C ARG A 79 -18.74 10.26 -13.14
N ILE A 80 -18.34 11.48 -13.45
CA ILE A 80 -17.14 11.74 -14.24
C ILE A 80 -16.10 12.38 -13.32
N PHE A 81 -14.90 11.79 -13.28
CA PHE A 81 -13.71 12.38 -12.68
C PHE A 81 -12.76 12.80 -13.80
N LEU A 82 -12.68 14.08 -14.06
CA LEU A 82 -11.78 14.65 -15.05
C LEU A 82 -10.70 15.48 -14.34
N ILE A 83 -9.47 14.98 -14.39
CA ILE A 83 -8.31 15.64 -13.76
C ILE A 83 -7.32 16.03 -14.86
N GLY A 84 -7.27 17.31 -15.15
CA GLY A 84 -6.54 17.85 -16.30
C GLY A 84 -7.27 17.60 -17.63
N GLY A 85 -7.22 18.57 -18.53
CA GLY A 85 -7.91 18.52 -19.81
C GLY A 85 -9.27 19.22 -19.79
N GLN A 86 -9.96 19.17 -20.92
CA GLN A 86 -11.23 19.87 -21.14
C GLN A 86 -12.37 18.87 -21.30
N LEU A 87 -13.52 19.23 -20.75
CA LEU A 87 -14.77 18.52 -20.99
C LEU A 87 -15.56 19.25 -22.07
N ASN A 88 -15.84 18.55 -23.17
CA ASN A 88 -16.73 19.02 -24.22
C ASN A 88 -18.01 18.17 -24.18
N GLN A 89 -19.09 18.74 -23.66
CA GLN A 89 -20.38 18.07 -23.57
C GLN A 89 -21.36 18.62 -24.59
N GLU A 90 -21.76 17.78 -25.54
CA GLU A 90 -22.78 18.15 -26.50
C GLU A 90 -24.19 18.22 -25.88
N PRO A 91 -25.07 19.10 -26.39
CA PRO A 91 -26.45 19.15 -25.94
C PRO A 91 -27.15 17.80 -26.14
N GLY A 92 -27.69 17.23 -25.06
CA GLY A 92 -28.31 15.92 -25.06
C GLY A 92 -27.51 14.86 -24.31
N ALA A 93 -26.20 15.02 -24.07
CA ALA A 93 -25.44 14.15 -23.21
C ALA A 93 -25.94 14.23 -21.77
N ALA A 94 -26.03 13.07 -21.08
CA ALA A 94 -26.52 12.99 -19.70
C ALA A 94 -25.48 12.35 -18.78
N VAL A 95 -25.28 12.98 -17.61
CA VAL A 95 -24.42 12.46 -16.53
C VAL A 95 -25.26 12.37 -15.26
N GLY A 96 -25.32 11.18 -14.65
CA GLY A 96 -26.26 10.86 -13.57
C GLY A 96 -25.94 11.55 -12.24
N LYS A 97 -24.71 11.34 -11.70
CA LYS A 97 -24.37 11.81 -10.34
C LYS A 97 -23.45 13.04 -10.30
N GLY A 98 -23.08 13.58 -11.47
CA GLY A 98 -22.31 14.81 -11.57
C GLY A 98 -20.90 14.64 -12.08
N ILE A 99 -20.21 15.78 -12.24
CA ILE A 99 -18.89 15.88 -12.85
C ILE A 99 -17.94 16.51 -11.82
N PHE A 100 -16.90 15.79 -11.48
CA PHE A 100 -15.78 16.34 -10.71
C PHE A 100 -14.66 16.70 -11.69
N HIS A 101 -14.49 18.00 -11.94
CA HIS A 101 -13.55 18.51 -12.92
C HIS A 101 -12.51 19.40 -12.25
N ILE A 102 -11.25 18.98 -12.31
CA ILE A 102 -10.10 19.81 -11.92
C ILE A 102 -9.27 20.05 -13.17
N ASN A 103 -9.24 21.28 -13.64
CA ASN A 103 -8.40 21.69 -14.75
C ASN A 103 -7.65 22.98 -14.41
N LEU A 104 -6.33 22.93 -14.48
CA LEU A 104 -5.48 24.11 -14.53
C LEU A 104 -5.26 24.46 -16.00
N ALA A 105 -5.24 25.72 -16.35
CA ALA A 105 -5.24 26.23 -17.73
C ALA A 105 -4.08 25.74 -18.64
N ASN A 106 -3.21 24.84 -18.16
CA ASN A 106 -2.04 24.35 -18.87
C ASN A 106 -1.77 22.88 -18.51
N GLU A 107 -1.52 22.03 -19.51
CA GLU A 107 -1.21 20.60 -19.35
C GLU A 107 0.00 20.35 -18.43
N ASN A 108 1.02 21.22 -18.53
CA ASN A 108 2.18 21.12 -17.64
C ASN A 108 1.82 21.36 -16.18
N LEU A 109 0.90 22.28 -15.90
CA LEU A 109 0.42 22.55 -14.54
C LEU A 109 -0.45 21.41 -14.02
N ASN A 110 -1.27 20.76 -14.87
CA ASN A 110 -2.03 19.57 -14.48
C ASN A 110 -1.10 18.40 -14.14
N SER A 111 -0.07 18.17 -14.94
CA SER A 111 0.94 17.13 -14.69
C SER A 111 1.74 17.42 -13.41
N LEU A 112 2.06 18.69 -13.15
CA LEU A 112 2.71 19.12 -11.91
C LEU A 112 1.80 18.90 -10.69
N LEU A 113 0.52 19.22 -10.79
CA LEU A 113 -0.47 19.01 -9.72
C LEU A 113 -0.59 17.52 -9.36
N LEU A 114 -0.69 16.66 -10.39
CA LEU A 114 -0.75 15.22 -10.20
C LEU A 114 0.54 14.68 -9.56
N GLY A 115 1.70 15.15 -10.04
CA GLY A 115 3.00 14.79 -9.47
C GLY A 115 3.13 15.25 -8.01
N ALA A 116 2.74 16.47 -7.72
CA ALA A 116 2.74 17.02 -6.36
C ALA A 116 1.76 16.27 -5.45
N GLY A 117 0.56 15.96 -5.93
CA GLY A 117 -0.43 15.17 -5.19
C GLY A 117 0.08 13.77 -4.88
N ALA A 118 0.65 13.07 -5.86
CA ALA A 118 1.26 11.77 -5.67
C ALA A 118 2.44 11.81 -4.68
N PHE A 119 3.26 12.87 -4.75
CA PHE A 119 4.36 13.09 -3.81
C PHE A 119 3.84 13.29 -2.38
N VAL A 120 2.84 14.13 -2.18
CA VAL A 120 2.22 14.37 -0.85
C VAL A 120 1.63 13.08 -0.29
N LEU A 121 0.91 12.30 -1.10
CA LEU A 121 0.37 11.01 -0.67
C LEU A 121 1.48 10.04 -0.25
N LEU A 122 2.58 9.99 -0.99
CA LEU A 122 3.74 9.16 -0.66
C LEU A 122 4.36 9.59 0.68
N GLU A 123 4.53 10.89 0.92
CA GLU A 123 5.07 11.41 2.18
C GLU A 123 4.14 11.15 3.36
N LEU A 124 2.81 11.28 3.17
CA LEU A 124 1.83 10.91 4.19
C LEU A 124 1.87 9.40 4.50
N ALA A 125 2.01 8.54 3.50
CA ALA A 125 2.15 7.11 3.70
C ALA A 125 3.43 6.75 4.47
N LYS A 126 4.55 7.40 4.16
CA LYS A 126 5.80 7.26 4.92
C LYS A 126 5.63 7.71 6.37
N LEU A 127 4.98 8.84 6.61
CA LEU A 127 4.71 9.34 7.95
C LEU A 127 3.83 8.37 8.75
N ALA A 128 2.78 7.82 8.14
CA ALA A 128 1.93 6.83 8.77
C ALA A 128 2.70 5.54 9.12
N LEU A 129 3.56 5.06 8.22
CA LEU A 129 4.44 3.92 8.46
C LEU A 129 5.44 4.21 9.59
N ALA A 130 6.05 5.39 9.59
CA ALA A 130 6.98 5.83 10.62
C ALA A 130 6.31 5.85 11.99
N LEU A 131 5.12 6.43 12.07
CA LEU A 131 4.31 6.50 13.29
C LEU A 131 3.92 5.10 13.77
N TYR A 132 3.53 4.20 12.84
CA TYR A 132 3.23 2.81 13.15
C TYR A 132 4.47 2.11 13.75
N VAL A 133 5.63 2.18 13.11
CA VAL A 133 6.87 1.53 13.60
C VAL A 133 7.22 2.05 15.00
N PHE A 134 7.14 3.36 15.19
CA PHE A 134 7.45 4.01 16.46
C PHE A 134 6.49 3.59 17.59
N LEU A 135 5.19 3.78 17.37
CA LEU A 135 4.15 3.46 18.37
C LEU A 135 4.09 1.96 18.66
N ALA A 136 4.14 1.14 17.61
CA ALA A 136 4.10 -0.31 17.74
C ALA A 136 5.29 -0.85 18.54
N SER A 137 6.49 -0.28 18.33
CA SER A 137 7.68 -0.65 19.10
C SER A 137 7.54 -0.28 20.58
N LEU A 138 7.02 0.90 20.89
CA LEU A 138 6.76 1.33 22.27
C LEU A 138 5.68 0.50 22.95
N ILE A 139 4.55 0.25 22.27
CA ILE A 139 3.47 -0.58 22.82
C ILE A 139 3.97 -1.99 23.12
N SER A 140 4.76 -2.58 22.21
CA SER A 140 5.32 -3.91 22.40
C SER A 140 6.24 -4.02 23.63
N LEU A 141 6.94 -2.95 23.96
CA LEU A 141 7.78 -2.88 25.16
C LEU A 141 6.95 -3.10 26.45
N PHE A 142 5.73 -2.56 26.48
CA PHE A 142 4.86 -2.65 27.67
C PHE A 142 3.99 -3.93 27.66
N VAL A 143 3.42 -4.27 26.50
CA VAL A 143 2.41 -5.33 26.37
C VAL A 143 3.06 -6.69 26.06
N LEU A 144 4.11 -6.72 25.22
CA LEU A 144 4.70 -7.93 24.66
C LEU A 144 6.16 -8.12 25.06
N LYS A 145 6.58 -7.60 26.21
CA LYS A 145 7.97 -7.60 26.70
C LYS A 145 8.66 -8.96 26.61
N ASN A 146 7.97 -10.02 27.01
CA ASN A 146 8.54 -11.37 26.99
C ASN A 146 8.81 -11.87 25.56
N ARG A 147 7.88 -11.61 24.63
CA ARG A 147 8.05 -11.98 23.21
C ARG A 147 9.13 -11.14 22.55
N MET A 148 9.17 -9.84 22.83
CA MET A 148 10.21 -8.94 22.36
C MET A 148 11.61 -9.41 22.82
N ASN A 149 11.78 -9.79 24.08
CA ASN A 149 13.05 -10.28 24.60
C ASN A 149 13.46 -11.62 23.95
N ARG A 150 12.52 -12.54 23.70
CA ARG A 150 12.78 -13.77 22.94
C ARG A 150 13.23 -13.47 21.52
N ALA A 151 12.53 -12.56 20.82
CA ALA A 151 12.87 -12.11 19.46
C ALA A 151 14.27 -11.46 19.43
N LYS A 152 14.59 -10.61 20.42
CA LYS A 152 15.93 -10.03 20.58
C LYS A 152 16.99 -11.12 20.78
N GLY A 153 16.75 -12.07 21.68
CA GLY A 153 17.67 -13.19 21.92
C GLY A 153 17.92 -14.03 20.67
N ALA A 154 16.90 -14.29 19.88
CA ALA A 154 17.03 -14.99 18.59
C ALA A 154 17.90 -14.21 17.59
N LEU A 155 17.73 -12.89 17.50
CA LEU A 155 18.56 -12.02 16.66
C LEU A 155 20.02 -12.03 17.10
N GLN A 156 20.29 -12.00 18.39
CA GLN A 156 21.64 -12.01 18.95
C GLN A 156 22.35 -13.37 18.79
N SER A 157 21.61 -14.48 18.91
CA SER A 157 22.16 -15.83 18.84
C SER A 157 22.36 -16.34 17.41
N GLY A 158 21.68 -15.75 16.42
CA GLY A 158 21.76 -16.23 15.05
C GLY A 158 21.15 -15.30 14.01
N THR A 159 21.77 -14.13 13.84
CA THR A 159 21.29 -13.09 12.88
C THR A 159 21.04 -13.64 11.49
N VAL A 160 21.96 -14.46 10.95
CA VAL A 160 21.80 -15.07 9.61
C VAL A 160 20.60 -16.02 9.58
N LYS A 161 20.43 -16.82 10.62
CA LYS A 161 19.30 -17.75 10.75
C LYS A 161 17.95 -17.03 10.78
N VAL A 162 17.88 -15.94 11.56
CA VAL A 162 16.69 -15.09 11.63
C VAL A 162 16.44 -14.38 10.31
N GLY A 163 17.49 -13.89 9.65
CA GLY A 163 17.38 -13.30 8.31
C GLY A 163 16.84 -14.29 7.28
N LEU A 164 17.36 -15.51 7.22
CA LEU A 164 16.87 -16.57 6.33
C LEU A 164 15.42 -16.96 6.64
N LEU A 165 15.07 -17.14 7.92
CA LEU A 165 13.70 -17.41 8.35
C LEU A 165 12.73 -16.31 7.92
N GLY A 166 13.16 -15.05 8.06
CA GLY A 166 12.37 -13.90 7.63
C GLY A 166 12.23 -13.82 6.12
N PHE A 167 13.31 -14.08 5.38
CA PHE A 167 13.30 -14.06 3.92
C PHE A 167 12.37 -15.13 3.34
N PHE A 168 12.55 -16.40 3.74
CA PHE A 168 11.68 -17.48 3.28
C PHE A 168 10.25 -17.34 3.82
N GLY A 169 10.09 -16.83 5.04
CA GLY A 169 8.80 -16.49 5.61
C GLY A 169 8.07 -15.41 4.80
N ALA A 170 8.75 -14.33 4.43
CA ALA A 170 8.18 -13.27 3.61
C ALA A 170 7.81 -13.78 2.21
N LEU A 171 8.66 -14.59 1.57
CA LEU A 171 8.36 -15.25 0.30
C LEU A 171 7.13 -16.15 0.39
N GLY A 172 7.08 -17.03 1.38
CA GLY A 172 5.95 -17.94 1.60
C GLY A 172 4.64 -17.19 1.86
N LEU A 173 4.68 -16.19 2.74
CA LEU A 173 3.53 -15.32 3.02
C LEU A 173 3.08 -14.55 1.79
N GLY A 174 4.02 -14.04 0.99
CA GLY A 174 3.71 -13.35 -0.27
C GLY A 174 3.01 -14.26 -1.28
N LEU A 175 3.47 -15.50 -1.43
CA LEU A 175 2.83 -16.51 -2.30
C LEU A 175 1.42 -16.88 -1.80
N VAL A 176 1.26 -17.09 -0.49
CA VAL A 176 -0.06 -17.34 0.11
C VAL A 176 -0.99 -16.16 -0.10
N PHE A 177 -0.51 -14.94 0.11
CA PHE A 177 -1.29 -13.72 -0.09
C PHE A 177 -1.73 -13.58 -1.55
N LEU A 178 -0.80 -13.80 -2.49
CA LEU A 178 -1.09 -13.78 -3.93
C LEU A 178 -2.16 -14.83 -4.30
N ALA A 179 -2.01 -16.06 -3.82
CA ALA A 179 -2.97 -17.13 -4.07
C ALA A 179 -4.37 -16.80 -3.50
N LEU A 180 -4.43 -16.16 -2.33
CA LEU A 180 -5.69 -15.76 -1.73
C LEU A 180 -6.36 -14.63 -2.54
N VAL A 181 -5.60 -13.62 -2.99
CA VAL A 181 -6.15 -12.47 -3.73
C VAL A 181 -6.70 -12.87 -5.10
N VAL A 182 -6.12 -13.91 -5.74
CA VAL A 182 -6.63 -14.43 -7.03
C VAL A 182 -8.01 -15.03 -6.90
N THR A 183 -8.43 -15.43 -5.70
CA THR A 183 -9.75 -16.03 -5.46
C THR A 183 -10.67 -15.02 -4.75
N VAL A 184 -11.90 -14.86 -5.24
CA VAL A 184 -12.89 -13.95 -4.63
C VAL A 184 -13.11 -14.28 -3.14
N TRP A 185 -13.20 -15.56 -2.80
CA TRP A 185 -13.32 -16.05 -1.42
C TRP A 185 -12.05 -15.88 -0.59
N GLY A 186 -10.90 -15.75 -1.23
CA GLY A 186 -9.62 -15.53 -0.55
C GLY A 186 -9.41 -14.09 -0.07
N ILE A 187 -10.13 -13.11 -0.60
CA ILE A 187 -9.99 -11.70 -0.19
C ILE A 187 -10.22 -11.49 1.32
N PRO A 188 -11.32 -11.99 1.92
CA PRO A 188 -11.51 -11.89 3.37
C PRO A 188 -10.39 -12.56 4.19
N LEU A 189 -9.90 -13.72 3.72
CA LEU A 189 -8.79 -14.42 4.35
C LEU A 189 -7.47 -13.66 4.21
N ALA A 190 -7.22 -13.05 3.05
CA ALA A 190 -6.05 -12.19 2.83
C ALA A 190 -6.07 -10.97 3.77
N LEU A 191 -7.22 -10.33 3.95
CA LEU A 191 -7.40 -9.24 4.92
C LEU A 191 -7.11 -9.71 6.36
N LEU A 192 -7.62 -10.87 6.73
CA LEU A 192 -7.40 -11.45 8.06
C LEU A 192 -5.92 -11.78 8.29
N LEU A 193 -5.24 -12.34 7.28
CA LEU A 193 -3.80 -12.60 7.29
C LEU A 193 -3.01 -11.29 7.41
N GLY A 194 -3.41 -10.25 6.66
CA GLY A 194 -2.79 -8.92 6.74
C GLY A 194 -2.92 -8.30 8.13
N LEU A 195 -4.11 -8.37 8.73
CA LEU A 195 -4.34 -7.90 10.10
C LEU A 195 -3.52 -8.69 11.14
N LEU A 196 -3.41 -10.01 10.97
CA LEU A 196 -2.58 -10.84 11.85
C LEU A 196 -1.10 -10.46 11.74
N LEU A 197 -0.59 -10.25 10.53
CA LEU A 197 0.77 -9.78 10.32
C LEU A 197 0.99 -8.39 10.93
N LEU A 198 0.05 -7.48 10.74
CA LEU A 198 0.08 -6.15 11.33
C LEU A 198 0.14 -6.20 12.87
N ALA A 199 -0.56 -7.15 13.48
CA ALA A 199 -0.54 -7.34 14.94
C ALA A 199 0.76 -8.02 15.46
N LEU A 200 1.41 -8.86 14.65
CA LEU A 200 2.61 -9.59 15.04
C LEU A 200 3.90 -8.83 14.74
N LEU A 201 3.94 -8.05 13.66
CA LEU A 201 5.12 -7.26 13.27
C LEU A 201 5.70 -6.36 14.37
N PRO A 202 4.90 -5.74 15.26
CA PRO A 202 5.40 -4.95 16.38
C PRO A 202 6.41 -5.67 17.24
N VAL A 203 6.28 -6.98 17.44
CA VAL A 203 7.24 -7.77 18.24
C VAL A 203 8.64 -7.78 17.61
N GLY A 204 8.70 -8.02 16.30
CA GLY A 204 9.96 -8.01 15.56
C GLY A 204 10.58 -6.62 15.45
N LEU A 205 9.74 -5.61 15.13
CA LEU A 205 10.18 -4.22 15.03
C LEU A 205 10.73 -3.69 16.37
N SER A 206 10.07 -4.01 17.48
CA SER A 206 10.54 -3.60 18.80
C SER A 206 11.84 -4.31 19.21
N ALA A 207 12.01 -5.59 18.83
CA ALA A 207 13.26 -6.31 19.06
C ALA A 207 14.43 -5.69 18.27
N LEU A 208 14.20 -5.32 17.00
CA LEU A 208 15.17 -4.61 16.18
C LEU A 208 15.48 -3.20 16.75
N SER A 209 14.44 -2.46 17.14
CA SER A 209 14.59 -1.15 17.76
C SER A 209 15.40 -1.23 19.06
N LEU A 210 15.12 -2.24 19.89
CA LEU A 210 15.86 -2.46 21.14
C LEU A 210 17.33 -2.76 20.89
N LEU A 211 17.66 -3.64 19.92
CA LEU A 211 19.05 -3.96 19.55
C LEU A 211 19.77 -2.75 18.96
N THR A 212 19.13 -2.03 18.06
CA THR A 212 19.71 -0.83 17.44
C THR A 212 19.96 0.24 18.48
N GLY A 213 19.00 0.47 19.37
CA GLY A 213 19.13 1.45 20.46
C GLY A 213 20.21 1.05 21.47
N GLU A 214 20.33 -0.26 21.79
CA GLU A 214 21.41 -0.76 22.65
C GLU A 214 22.78 -0.48 22.04
N LEU A 215 22.96 -0.69 20.75
CA LEU A 215 24.20 -0.39 20.02
C LEU A 215 24.52 1.12 20.02
N LEU A 216 23.51 1.95 19.76
CA LEU A 216 23.69 3.41 19.71
C LEU A 216 23.96 4.01 21.08
N LEU A 217 23.33 3.48 22.13
CA LEU A 217 23.36 4.03 23.47
C LEU A 217 24.36 3.33 24.42
N LYS A 218 25.17 2.38 23.92
CA LYS A 218 26.07 1.57 24.76
C LYS A 218 27.01 2.40 25.63
N ASN A 219 27.41 3.60 25.19
CA ASN A 219 28.38 4.46 25.89
C ASN A 219 27.69 5.47 26.82
N PHE A 220 26.34 5.48 26.89
CA PHE A 220 25.60 6.42 27.72
C PHE A 220 24.96 5.72 28.92
N ALA A 221 25.24 6.18 30.12
CA ALA A 221 24.71 5.57 31.35
C ALA A 221 23.17 5.60 31.42
N TRP A 222 22.52 6.67 30.93
CA TRP A 222 21.07 6.80 30.87
C TRP A 222 20.44 5.90 29.78
N GLY A 223 21.23 5.51 28.78
CA GLY A 223 20.81 4.70 27.66
C GLY A 223 20.65 3.20 27.98
N GLN A 224 20.97 2.76 29.20
CA GLN A 224 20.84 1.35 29.60
C GLN A 224 19.39 0.92 29.85
N LYS A 225 18.45 1.86 29.97
CA LYS A 225 17.04 1.53 30.18
C LYS A 225 16.39 1.12 28.85
N PRO A 226 15.65 -0.04 28.81
CA PRO A 226 15.00 -0.53 27.58
C PRO A 226 14.09 0.48 26.89
N PHE A 227 13.46 1.36 27.66
CA PHE A 227 12.61 2.42 27.13
C PHE A 227 13.37 3.36 26.19
N TYR A 228 14.54 3.88 26.64
CA TYR A 228 15.34 4.77 25.80
C TYR A 228 15.95 4.03 24.60
N GLN A 229 16.29 2.76 24.75
CA GLN A 229 16.82 1.94 23.69
C GLN A 229 15.77 1.74 22.60
N VAL A 230 14.52 1.37 22.95
CA VAL A 230 13.43 1.24 21.97
C VAL A 230 13.09 2.57 21.35
N LEU A 231 13.04 3.65 22.12
CA LEU A 231 12.74 5.00 21.65
C LEU A 231 13.77 5.46 20.59
N ILE A 232 15.05 5.45 20.94
CA ILE A 232 16.11 5.92 20.04
C ILE A 232 16.31 4.96 18.87
N GLY A 233 16.23 3.65 19.12
CA GLY A 233 16.34 2.64 18.07
C GLY A 233 15.20 2.72 17.04
N SER A 234 13.96 2.92 17.48
CA SER A 234 12.83 3.09 16.56
C SER A 234 12.94 4.40 15.75
N LEU A 235 13.34 5.50 16.37
CA LEU A 235 13.61 6.76 15.67
C LEU A 235 14.71 6.62 14.63
N PHE A 236 15.79 5.89 14.96
CA PHE A 236 16.87 5.62 14.02
C PHE A 236 16.41 4.76 12.83
N LEU A 237 15.64 3.68 13.08
CA LEU A 237 15.08 2.86 12.02
C LEU A 237 14.17 3.68 11.10
N VAL A 238 13.31 4.53 11.69
CA VAL A 238 12.43 5.43 10.93
C VAL A 238 13.22 6.46 10.12
N ALA A 239 14.27 7.04 10.68
CA ALA A 239 15.11 8.02 9.98
C ALA A 239 15.74 7.42 8.70
N LEU A 240 16.14 6.14 8.75
CA LEU A 240 16.71 5.45 7.60
C LEU A 240 15.72 5.22 6.45
N PHE A 241 14.41 5.14 6.73
CA PHE A 241 13.38 5.06 5.68
C PHE A 241 13.27 6.33 4.82
N ASN A 242 13.74 7.47 5.31
CA ASN A 242 13.67 8.74 4.59
C ASN A 242 14.71 8.89 3.46
N PHE A 243 15.70 8.01 3.37
CA PHE A 243 16.64 8.02 2.25
C PHE A 243 15.94 7.52 0.97
N PRO A 244 16.01 8.24 -0.17
CA PRO A 244 15.17 7.95 -1.34
C PRO A 244 15.25 6.51 -1.84
N VAL A 245 16.41 6.02 -2.21
CA VAL A 245 16.59 4.65 -2.75
C VAL A 245 16.97 3.67 -1.64
N LEU A 246 17.90 4.07 -0.78
CA LEU A 246 18.39 3.24 0.32
C LEU A 246 17.30 2.96 1.35
N GLY A 247 16.36 3.88 1.55
CA GLY A 247 15.23 3.69 2.47
C GLY A 247 14.33 2.53 2.10
N VAL A 248 14.08 2.31 0.80
CA VAL A 248 13.28 1.17 0.33
C VAL A 248 14.01 -0.15 0.61
N LEU A 249 15.29 -0.24 0.26
CA LEU A 249 16.11 -1.43 0.53
C LEU A 249 16.21 -1.71 2.03
N TRP A 250 16.42 -0.64 2.82
CA TRP A 250 16.45 -0.72 4.26
C TRP A 250 15.12 -1.20 4.84
N GLY A 251 14.00 -0.68 4.33
CA GLY A 251 12.66 -1.09 4.72
C GLY A 251 12.40 -2.58 4.50
N ILE A 252 12.79 -3.09 3.34
CA ILE A 252 12.70 -4.53 3.03
C ILE A 252 13.54 -5.34 4.01
N LEU A 253 14.76 -4.90 4.29
CA LEU A 253 15.67 -5.56 5.23
C LEU A 253 15.08 -5.60 6.66
N VAL A 254 14.60 -4.46 7.15
CA VAL A 254 13.94 -4.36 8.47
C VAL A 254 12.71 -5.25 8.52
N LEU A 255 11.89 -5.30 7.48
CA LEU A 255 10.70 -6.15 7.41
C LEU A 255 11.07 -7.63 7.45
N VAL A 256 12.07 -8.05 6.68
CA VAL A 256 12.57 -9.43 6.66
C VAL A 256 13.07 -9.83 8.05
N PHE A 257 13.92 -9.02 8.68
CA PHE A 257 14.42 -9.32 10.02
C PHE A 257 13.33 -9.28 11.09
N ALA A 258 12.36 -8.37 10.98
CA ALA A 258 11.22 -8.32 11.89
C ALA A 258 10.34 -9.57 11.79
N LEU A 259 10.02 -10.03 10.58
CA LEU A 259 9.28 -11.27 10.36
C LEU A 259 10.06 -12.49 10.87
N GLY A 260 11.35 -12.56 10.60
CA GLY A 260 12.21 -13.62 11.10
C GLY A 260 12.30 -13.65 12.62
N ALA A 261 12.39 -12.47 13.25
CA ALA A 261 12.41 -12.36 14.73
C ALA A 261 11.07 -12.78 15.34
N VAL A 262 9.95 -12.42 14.72
CA VAL A 262 8.62 -12.91 15.11
C VAL A 262 8.55 -14.42 15.00
N ALA A 263 8.92 -14.99 13.85
CA ALA A 263 8.90 -16.43 13.63
C ALA A 263 9.78 -17.16 14.66
N ALA A 264 11.00 -16.66 14.91
CA ALA A 264 11.91 -17.22 15.90
C ALA A 264 11.36 -17.13 17.34
N SER A 265 10.59 -16.07 17.66
CA SER A 265 9.96 -15.91 18.99
C SER A 265 8.80 -16.88 19.24
N LEU A 266 8.23 -17.46 18.18
CA LEU A 266 7.15 -18.45 18.25
C LEU A 266 7.67 -19.89 18.36
N LEU A 267 8.93 -20.12 17.96
CA LEU A 267 9.55 -21.44 18.10
C LEU A 267 9.92 -21.68 19.56
N PRO A 268 9.70 -22.91 20.09
CA PRO A 268 10.11 -23.24 21.44
C PRO A 268 11.63 -23.08 21.56
N GLY A 269 12.08 -22.31 22.55
CA GLY A 269 13.49 -22.10 22.82
C GLY A 269 14.14 -23.42 23.25
N LYS A 270 15.37 -23.67 22.81
CA LYS A 270 16.17 -24.85 23.22
C LYS A 270 16.42 -24.98 24.74
N GLY A 271 15.86 -24.08 25.56
CA GLY A 271 16.04 -24.00 26.98
C GLY A 271 14.86 -24.45 27.85
N ASP A 272 13.69 -24.77 27.25
CA ASP A 272 12.49 -25.08 28.06
C ASP A 272 12.39 -26.58 28.49
N HIS A 273 13.49 -27.35 28.38
CA HIS A 273 13.53 -28.78 28.79
C HIS A 273 14.11 -29.04 30.19
N HIS A 274 14.32 -28.00 30.99
CA HIS A 274 14.73 -28.18 32.40
C HIS A 274 13.81 -27.36 33.30
N ALA A 275 12.61 -27.87 33.54
CA ALA A 275 11.80 -27.57 34.72
C ALA A 275 10.99 -28.81 35.07
#